data_22a4f5b419a05a9a742a5b89e0467a92
#
_entry.id   22a4f5b419a05a9a742a5b89e0467a92
#
_cell.length_a   1.000
_cell.length_b   1.000
_cell.length_c   1.000
_cell.angle_alpha   90.00
_cell.angle_beta   90.00
_cell.angle_gamma   90.00
#
_symmetry.space_group_name_H-M   'P 1'
#
loop_
_entity.id
_entity.type
_entity.pdbx_description
1 polymer ?
#
loop_
_entity_poly.entity_id
_entity_poly.type
_entity_poly.pdbx_seq_one_letter_code
_entity_poly.pdbx_strand_id
1 'polypeptide(L)'
;LELKKDNLQEVIFEYIDKIKVLIAPETWENVLLDCTKNELLIMLLLYRYGEVNMSQIAEYINVPLNTATGIVARMEKRELLCRERSQEDKRVMMVAFAAKGREQIQAIWSEFSYYGEVLMEDLAMDEIRLLQKVLDKMVDILQKGRPGKSASADKKIRKVLIE
;
A
#
# COMPACT_ATOMS: atom_id res chain seq x y z
N LEU A 1 -1.56 30.47 8.08
CA LEU A 1 -1.30 29.86 9.40
C LEU A 1 0.21 29.83 9.65
N GLU A 2 0.72 30.61 10.62
CA GLU A 2 2.11 30.51 11.05
C GLU A 2 2.29 29.25 11.90
N LEU A 3 3.06 28.30 11.41
CA LEU A 3 3.47 27.10 12.17
C LEU A 3 4.48 27.50 13.25
N LYS A 4 4.00 27.85 14.43
CA LYS A 4 4.82 28.00 15.65
C LYS A 4 4.82 26.66 16.39
N LYS A 5 5.93 26.35 17.09
CA LYS A 5 6.01 25.09 17.89
C LYS A 5 4.89 24.99 18.92
N ASP A 6 4.39 26.09 19.40
CA ASP A 6 3.37 26.16 20.46
C ASP A 6 1.95 25.86 19.97
N ASN A 7 1.67 25.94 18.65
CA ASN A 7 0.36 25.61 18.06
C ASN A 7 0.39 24.40 17.12
N LEU A 8 1.52 23.68 17.03
CA LEU A 8 1.68 22.54 16.14
C LEU A 8 0.62 21.46 16.39
N GLN A 9 0.26 21.23 17.64
CA GLN A 9 -0.71 20.21 18.01
C GLN A 9 -2.13 20.57 17.53
N GLU A 10 -2.55 21.82 17.69
CA GLU A 10 -3.83 22.33 17.20
C GLU A 10 -3.91 22.26 15.67
N VAL A 11 -2.86 22.69 15.00
CA VAL A 11 -2.77 22.62 13.53
C VAL A 11 -2.86 21.18 13.04
N ILE A 12 -2.19 20.23 13.70
CA ILE A 12 -2.27 18.81 13.36
C ILE A 12 -3.71 18.30 13.49
N PHE A 13 -4.42 18.62 14.58
CA PHE A 13 -5.81 18.20 14.76
C PHE A 13 -6.75 18.82 13.73
N GLU A 14 -6.59 20.10 13.40
CA GLU A 14 -7.35 20.73 12.32
C GLU A 14 -7.18 20.01 10.98
N TYR A 15 -5.93 19.63 10.63
CA TYR A 15 -5.68 18.86 9.40
C TYR A 15 -6.19 17.43 9.50
N ILE A 16 -6.10 16.75 10.64
CA ILE A 16 -6.69 15.42 10.84
C ILE A 16 -8.20 15.48 10.59
N ASP A 17 -8.89 16.50 11.08
CA ASP A 17 -10.31 16.67 10.85
C ASP A 17 -10.66 16.93 9.38
N LYS A 18 -9.80 17.56 8.62
CA LYS A 18 -9.96 17.73 7.16
C LYS A 18 -9.66 16.44 6.42
N ILE A 19 -8.58 15.74 6.80
CA ILE A 19 -8.12 14.52 6.13
C ILE A 19 -9.05 13.32 6.41
N LYS A 20 -9.80 13.31 7.54
CA LYS A 20 -10.72 12.22 7.84
C LYS A 20 -11.72 11.92 6.72
N VAL A 21 -12.06 12.93 5.89
CA VAL A 21 -12.90 12.76 4.71
C VAL A 21 -12.23 11.81 3.70
N LEU A 22 -10.89 11.84 3.57
CA LEU A 22 -10.15 10.98 2.64
C LEU A 22 -10.13 9.50 3.05
N ILE A 23 -10.41 9.23 4.33
CA ILE A 23 -10.43 7.85 4.88
C ILE A 23 -11.84 7.44 5.31
N ALA A 24 -12.84 8.31 5.09
CA ALA A 24 -14.22 8.01 5.41
C ALA A 24 -14.73 6.88 4.50
N PRO A 25 -15.39 5.84 5.07
CA PRO A 25 -15.93 4.74 4.28
C PRO A 25 -16.81 5.23 3.13
N GLU A 26 -17.63 6.25 3.36
CA GLU A 26 -18.57 6.81 2.39
C GLU A 26 -17.87 7.35 1.13
N THR A 27 -16.63 7.85 1.27
CA THR A 27 -15.85 8.37 0.15
C THR A 27 -15.38 7.24 -0.79
N TRP A 28 -15.13 6.05 -0.23
CA TRP A 28 -14.56 4.92 -0.93
C TRP A 28 -15.48 3.69 -0.99
N GLU A 29 -16.75 3.85 -0.62
CA GLU A 29 -17.70 2.76 -0.42
C GLU A 29 -17.87 1.88 -1.67
N ASN A 30 -17.75 2.46 -2.85
CA ASN A 30 -17.84 1.73 -4.12
C ASN A 30 -16.48 1.23 -4.65
N VAL A 31 -15.36 1.66 -4.06
CA VAL A 31 -14.03 1.46 -4.64
C VAL A 31 -13.15 0.52 -3.82
N LEU A 32 -13.16 0.69 -2.49
CA LEU A 32 -12.28 -0.06 -1.58
C LEU A 32 -13.03 -1.09 -0.71
N LEU A 33 -14.32 -1.31 -0.96
CA LEU A 33 -15.14 -2.27 -0.23
C LEU A 33 -14.44 -3.62 -0.12
N ASP A 34 -14.23 -4.05 1.10
CA ASP A 34 -13.67 -5.35 1.47
C ASP A 34 -12.21 -5.61 1.10
N CYS A 35 -11.41 -4.58 0.79
CA CYS A 35 -10.00 -4.76 0.48
C CYS A 35 -9.13 -4.40 1.68
N THR A 36 -8.41 -5.38 2.22
CA THR A 36 -7.39 -5.09 3.24
C THR A 36 -6.19 -4.38 2.62
N LYS A 37 -5.40 -3.67 3.45
CA LYS A 37 -4.16 -3.02 3.00
C LYS A 37 -3.27 -3.94 2.17
N ASN A 38 -3.08 -5.19 2.62
CA ASN A 38 -2.20 -6.12 1.91
C ASN A 38 -2.83 -6.62 0.60
N GLU A 39 -4.13 -6.81 0.55
CA GLU A 39 -4.83 -7.17 -0.69
C GLU A 39 -4.73 -6.04 -1.71
N LEU A 40 -4.91 -4.78 -1.31
CA LEU A 40 -4.72 -3.63 -2.18
C LEU A 40 -3.29 -3.56 -2.72
N LEU A 41 -2.27 -3.74 -1.87
CA LEU A 41 -0.87 -3.75 -2.30
C LEU A 41 -0.59 -4.87 -3.31
N ILE A 42 -1.16 -6.06 -3.12
CA ILE A 42 -1.04 -7.16 -4.10
C ILE A 42 -1.71 -6.79 -5.42
N MET A 43 -2.90 -6.19 -5.39
CA MET A 43 -3.58 -5.74 -6.60
C MET A 43 -2.77 -4.68 -7.35
N LEU A 44 -2.18 -3.71 -6.66
CA LEU A 44 -1.32 -2.70 -7.26
C LEU A 44 -0.05 -3.30 -7.88
N LEU A 45 0.56 -4.29 -7.21
CA LEU A 45 1.71 -5.02 -7.74
C LEU A 45 1.35 -5.74 -9.04
N LEU A 46 0.25 -6.48 -9.07
CA LEU A 46 -0.26 -7.17 -10.24
C LEU A 46 -0.69 -6.22 -11.35
N TYR A 47 -1.27 -5.06 -11.02
CA TYR A 47 -1.60 -4.05 -12.01
C TYR A 47 -0.36 -3.53 -12.74
N ARG A 48 0.75 -3.39 -12.01
CA ARG A 48 2.02 -2.91 -12.56
C ARG A 48 2.75 -3.93 -13.42
N TYR A 49 2.75 -5.22 -13.01
CA TYR A 49 3.61 -6.24 -13.62
C TYR A 49 2.83 -7.32 -14.39
N GLY A 50 1.51 -7.33 -14.31
CA GLY A 50 0.63 -8.31 -14.94
C GLY A 50 0.54 -9.62 -14.17
N GLU A 51 1.68 -10.29 -13.98
CA GLU A 51 1.79 -11.52 -13.21
C GLU A 51 3.06 -11.51 -12.35
N VAL A 52 3.00 -12.15 -11.19
CA VAL A 52 4.13 -12.24 -10.24
C VAL A 52 4.12 -13.59 -9.51
N ASN A 53 5.27 -14.03 -9.00
CA ASN A 53 5.34 -15.22 -8.17
C ASN A 53 5.09 -14.91 -6.68
N MET A 54 4.89 -15.96 -5.88
CA MET A 54 4.58 -15.84 -4.45
C MET A 54 5.69 -15.17 -3.64
N SER A 55 6.95 -15.33 -4.02
CA SER A 55 8.08 -14.70 -3.32
C SER A 55 8.10 -13.19 -3.55
N GLN A 56 7.84 -12.75 -4.78
CA GLN A 56 7.71 -11.32 -5.12
C GLN A 56 6.56 -10.66 -4.36
N ILE A 57 5.42 -11.35 -4.22
CA ILE A 57 4.30 -10.86 -3.42
C ILE A 57 4.72 -10.70 -1.95
N ALA A 58 5.29 -11.74 -1.36
CA ALA A 58 5.70 -11.73 0.04
C ALA A 58 6.70 -10.62 0.36
N GLU A 59 7.69 -10.42 -0.51
CA GLU A 59 8.67 -9.35 -0.42
C GLU A 59 8.01 -7.97 -0.54
N TYR A 60 7.17 -7.76 -1.54
CA TYR A 60 6.53 -6.47 -1.79
C TYR A 60 5.63 -6.01 -0.64
N ILE A 61 4.82 -6.91 -0.08
CA ILE A 61 3.96 -6.57 1.06
C ILE A 61 4.66 -6.70 2.42
N ASN A 62 5.94 -7.10 2.41
CA ASN A 62 6.80 -7.26 3.58
C ASN A 62 6.21 -8.18 4.65
N VAL A 63 5.86 -9.41 4.26
CA VAL A 63 5.35 -10.45 5.16
C VAL A 63 6.02 -11.80 4.86
N PRO A 64 6.00 -12.76 5.80
CA PRO A 64 6.46 -14.12 5.55
C PRO A 64 5.67 -14.79 4.41
N LEU A 65 6.33 -15.67 3.64
CA LEU A 65 5.75 -16.36 2.49
C LEU A 65 4.47 -17.13 2.81
N ASN A 66 4.40 -17.79 3.98
CA ASN A 66 3.20 -18.48 4.43
C ASN A 66 2.01 -17.52 4.66
N THR A 67 2.27 -16.32 5.18
CA THR A 67 1.27 -15.27 5.35
C THR A 67 0.77 -14.77 3.99
N ALA A 68 1.68 -14.48 3.06
CA ALA A 68 1.33 -14.08 1.69
C ALA A 68 0.48 -15.15 1.00
N THR A 69 0.87 -16.43 1.15
CA THR A 69 0.13 -17.57 0.62
C THR A 69 -1.32 -17.62 1.15
N GLY A 70 -1.50 -17.36 2.44
CA GLY A 70 -2.84 -17.30 3.05
C GLY A 70 -3.69 -16.13 2.54
N ILE A 71 -3.06 -14.97 2.30
CA ILE A 71 -3.76 -13.80 1.73
C ILE A 71 -4.19 -14.11 0.29
N VAL A 72 -3.27 -14.55 -0.56
CA VAL A 72 -3.56 -14.90 -1.97
C VAL A 72 -4.65 -15.97 -2.05
N ALA A 73 -4.62 -17.00 -1.20
CA ALA A 73 -5.65 -18.05 -1.18
C ALA A 73 -7.06 -17.50 -0.85
N ARG A 74 -7.16 -16.48 0.02
CA ARG A 74 -8.44 -15.80 0.28
C ARG A 74 -8.89 -14.97 -0.92
N MET A 75 -7.97 -14.29 -1.58
CA MET A 75 -8.27 -13.52 -2.79
C MET A 75 -8.71 -14.42 -3.95
N GLU A 76 -8.11 -15.61 -4.09
CA GLU A 76 -8.54 -16.63 -5.06
C GLU A 76 -9.98 -17.12 -4.77
N LYS A 77 -10.31 -17.40 -3.51
CA LYS A 77 -11.69 -17.79 -3.11
C LYS A 77 -12.72 -16.70 -3.43
N ARG A 78 -12.32 -15.45 -3.47
CA ARG A 78 -13.15 -14.31 -3.86
C ARG A 78 -13.12 -14.04 -5.37
N GLU A 79 -12.46 -14.89 -6.15
CA GLU A 79 -12.31 -14.78 -7.61
C GLU A 79 -11.59 -13.49 -8.07
N LEU A 80 -10.77 -12.93 -7.19
CA LEU A 80 -9.96 -11.75 -7.51
C LEU A 80 -8.67 -12.13 -8.24
N LEU A 81 -8.08 -13.25 -7.85
CA LEU A 81 -6.81 -13.75 -8.38
C LEU A 81 -6.96 -15.18 -8.87
N CYS A 82 -6.06 -15.58 -9.74
CA CYS A 82 -5.84 -16.97 -10.15
C CYS A 82 -4.35 -17.31 -10.09
N ARG A 83 -4.05 -18.61 -9.96
CA ARG A 83 -2.68 -19.14 -10.07
C ARG A 83 -2.56 -19.91 -11.38
N GLU A 84 -1.53 -19.60 -12.11
CA GLU A 84 -1.20 -20.24 -13.36
C GLU A 84 0.27 -20.67 -13.34
N ARG A 85 0.61 -21.70 -14.13
CA ARG A 85 2.00 -22.08 -14.31
C ARG A 85 2.66 -21.11 -15.27
N SER A 86 3.87 -20.66 -14.93
CA SER A 86 4.66 -19.82 -15.83
C SER A 86 4.79 -20.47 -17.21
N GLN A 87 4.70 -19.67 -18.24
CA GLN A 87 4.94 -20.14 -19.61
C GLN A 87 6.42 -20.41 -19.87
N GLU A 88 7.31 -19.69 -19.17
CA GLU A 88 8.77 -19.82 -19.30
C GLU A 88 9.32 -21.01 -18.49
N ASP A 89 8.86 -21.18 -17.24
CA ASP A 89 9.22 -22.31 -16.39
C ASP A 89 7.99 -22.90 -15.70
N LYS A 90 7.54 -24.04 -16.18
CA LYS A 90 6.36 -24.76 -15.66
C LYS A 90 6.48 -25.18 -14.18
N ARG A 91 7.65 -25.06 -13.56
CA ARG A 91 7.87 -25.31 -12.13
C ARG A 91 7.47 -24.12 -11.27
N VAL A 92 7.38 -22.93 -11.85
CA VAL A 92 7.03 -21.69 -11.15
C VAL A 92 5.53 -21.44 -11.27
N MET A 93 4.89 -21.22 -10.12
CA MET A 93 3.50 -20.76 -10.05
C MET A 93 3.46 -19.25 -10.04
N MET A 94 2.77 -18.69 -11.01
CA MET A 94 2.50 -17.26 -11.13
C MET A 94 1.10 -16.96 -10.60
N VAL A 95 0.93 -15.76 -10.09
CA VAL A 95 -0.34 -15.20 -9.64
C VAL A 95 -0.69 -14.07 -10.60
N ALA A 96 -1.92 -14.07 -11.08
CA ALA A 96 -2.47 -13.07 -11.98
C ALA A 96 -3.88 -12.66 -11.55
N PHE A 97 -4.43 -11.61 -12.15
CA PHE A 97 -5.83 -11.26 -11.93
C PHE A 97 -6.78 -12.27 -12.58
N ALA A 98 -7.77 -12.72 -11.84
CA ALA A 98 -9.01 -13.24 -12.41
C ALA A 98 -9.88 -12.10 -12.97
N ALA A 99 -10.95 -12.42 -13.69
CA ALA A 99 -11.81 -11.40 -14.33
C ALA A 99 -12.33 -10.35 -13.33
N LYS A 100 -12.89 -10.81 -12.23
CA LYS A 100 -13.42 -9.93 -11.17
C LYS A 100 -12.36 -9.03 -10.55
N GLY A 101 -11.13 -9.54 -10.37
CA GLY A 101 -10.01 -8.74 -9.85
C GLY A 101 -9.57 -7.65 -10.82
N ARG A 102 -9.59 -7.92 -12.14
CA ARG A 102 -9.33 -6.90 -13.17
C ARG A 102 -10.35 -5.78 -13.14
N GLU A 103 -11.62 -6.11 -13.07
CA GLU A 103 -12.71 -5.13 -12.97
C GLU A 103 -12.55 -4.26 -11.72
N GLN A 104 -12.27 -4.88 -10.58
CA GLN A 104 -12.10 -4.17 -9.32
C GLN A 104 -10.89 -3.22 -9.35
N ILE A 105 -9.72 -3.66 -9.83
CA ILE A 105 -8.54 -2.78 -9.88
C ILE A 105 -8.72 -1.65 -10.90
N GLN A 106 -9.43 -1.90 -12.00
CA GLN A 106 -9.75 -0.84 -12.97
C GLN A 106 -10.68 0.21 -12.37
N ALA A 107 -11.70 -0.19 -11.60
CA ALA A 107 -12.56 0.75 -10.89
C ALA A 107 -11.77 1.59 -9.88
N ILE A 108 -10.92 0.95 -9.05
CA ILE A 108 -10.03 1.64 -8.11
C ILE A 108 -9.14 2.65 -8.85
N TRP A 109 -8.51 2.25 -9.94
CA TRP A 109 -7.61 3.10 -10.70
C TRP A 109 -8.33 4.27 -11.36
N SER A 110 -9.54 4.04 -11.89
CA SER A 110 -10.38 5.08 -12.49
C SER A 110 -10.69 6.20 -11.49
N GLU A 111 -11.08 5.85 -10.27
CA GLU A 111 -11.35 6.84 -9.22
C GLU A 111 -10.09 7.62 -8.82
N PHE A 112 -8.97 6.92 -8.60
CA PHE A 112 -7.71 7.60 -8.30
C PHE A 112 -7.24 8.52 -9.43
N SER A 113 -7.40 8.09 -10.68
CA SER A 113 -7.04 8.91 -11.84
C SER A 113 -7.90 10.16 -11.92
N TYR A 114 -9.22 10.04 -11.74
CA TYR A 114 -10.14 11.15 -11.75
C TYR A 114 -9.76 12.22 -10.71
N TYR A 115 -9.60 11.83 -9.44
CA TYR A 115 -9.20 12.78 -8.40
C TYR A 115 -7.78 13.32 -8.62
N GLY A 116 -6.88 12.51 -9.16
CA GLY A 116 -5.53 12.93 -9.51
C GLY A 116 -5.52 13.98 -10.62
N GLU A 117 -6.31 13.81 -11.68
CA GLU A 117 -6.43 14.76 -12.77
C GLU A 117 -7.02 16.09 -12.28
N VAL A 118 -8.13 16.05 -11.55
CA VAL A 118 -8.76 17.25 -10.96
C VAL A 118 -7.77 18.02 -10.06
N LEU A 119 -7.01 17.28 -9.21
CA LEU A 119 -6.01 17.91 -8.34
C LEU A 119 -4.88 18.57 -9.16
N MET A 120 -4.45 17.94 -10.26
CA MET A 120 -3.35 18.44 -11.09
C MET A 120 -3.74 19.64 -11.94
N GLU A 121 -5.03 19.78 -12.31
CA GLU A 121 -5.52 20.95 -13.04
C GLU A 121 -5.37 22.25 -12.24
N ASP A 122 -5.51 22.19 -10.92
CA ASP A 122 -5.45 23.34 -10.02
C ASP A 122 -4.05 23.65 -9.47
N LEU A 123 -3.05 22.78 -9.72
CA LEU A 123 -1.70 22.93 -9.17
C LEU A 123 -0.71 23.45 -10.23
N ALA A 124 0.06 24.45 -9.83
CA ALA A 124 1.21 24.89 -10.62
C ALA A 124 2.38 23.87 -10.55
N MET A 125 3.24 23.84 -11.53
CA MET A 125 4.36 22.88 -11.63
C MET A 125 5.35 22.96 -10.46
N ASP A 126 5.54 24.11 -9.87
CA ASP A 126 6.38 24.30 -8.68
C ASP A 126 5.71 23.76 -7.40
N GLU A 127 4.38 23.83 -7.30
CA GLU A 127 3.61 23.23 -6.22
C GLU A 127 3.65 21.69 -6.29
N ILE A 128 3.52 21.12 -7.48
CA ILE A 128 3.68 19.68 -7.71
C ILE A 128 5.07 19.21 -7.29
N ARG A 129 6.13 19.95 -7.68
CA ARG A 129 7.51 19.64 -7.27
C ARG A 129 7.73 19.75 -5.77
N LEU A 130 7.09 20.74 -5.13
CA LEU A 130 7.13 20.88 -3.69
C LEU A 130 6.45 19.69 -2.99
N LEU A 131 5.27 19.29 -3.47
CA LEU A 131 4.56 18.12 -2.95
C LEU A 131 5.40 16.84 -3.05
N GLN A 132 5.99 16.58 -4.21
CA GLN A 132 6.90 15.43 -4.40
C GLN A 132 8.07 15.47 -3.40
N LYS A 133 8.72 16.60 -3.24
CA LYS A 133 9.84 16.79 -2.29
C LYS A 133 9.43 16.53 -0.85
N VAL A 134 8.21 16.94 -0.47
CA VAL A 134 7.69 16.69 0.89
C VAL A 134 7.40 15.22 1.09
N LEU A 135 6.78 14.55 0.12
CA LEU A 135 6.51 13.11 0.17
C LEU A 135 7.81 12.28 0.26
N ASP A 136 8.79 12.57 -0.57
CA ASP A 136 10.10 11.90 -0.54
C ASP A 136 10.76 12.06 0.83
N LYS A 137 10.73 13.27 1.39
CA LYS A 137 11.26 13.54 2.72
C LYS A 137 10.52 12.78 3.82
N MET A 138 9.20 12.64 3.71
CA MET A 138 8.41 11.84 4.65
C MET A 138 8.79 10.37 4.58
N VAL A 139 8.91 9.81 3.37
CA VAL A 139 9.36 8.42 3.15
C VAL A 139 10.73 8.19 3.77
N ASP A 140 11.68 9.07 3.52
CA ASP A 140 13.03 9.02 4.10
C ASP A 140 13.03 9.02 5.62
N ILE A 141 12.21 9.87 6.24
CA ILE A 141 12.09 9.94 7.71
C ILE A 141 11.50 8.65 8.27
N LEU A 142 10.48 8.11 7.60
CA LEU A 142 9.82 6.87 8.03
C LEU A 142 10.74 5.65 7.88
N GLN A 143 11.52 5.59 6.80
CA GLN A 143 12.48 4.50 6.56
C GLN A 143 13.66 4.53 7.54
N LYS A 144 14.17 5.71 7.89
CA LYS A 144 15.25 5.87 8.87
C LYS A 144 14.82 5.56 10.30
N GLY A 145 13.52 5.56 10.57
CA GLY A 145 12.97 5.30 11.90
C GLY A 145 13.35 6.36 12.95
N ARG A 146 12.82 6.22 14.15
CA ARG A 146 13.26 7.07 15.28
C ARG A 146 14.64 6.64 15.74
N PRO A 147 15.63 7.54 15.85
CA PRO A 147 16.90 7.23 16.50
C PRO A 147 16.63 6.66 17.92
N GLY A 148 17.02 5.42 18.16
CA GLY A 148 16.87 4.77 19.47
C GLY A 148 15.87 3.59 19.54
N LYS A 149 15.04 3.32 18.51
CA LYS A 149 14.14 2.15 18.50
C LYS A 149 14.73 0.86 17.92
N SER A 150 15.79 0.93 17.13
CA SER A 150 16.41 -0.26 16.50
C SER A 150 17.22 -1.13 17.47
N ALA A 151 17.65 -0.59 18.61
CA ALA A 151 18.48 -1.32 19.58
C ALA A 151 17.69 -2.31 20.49
N SER A 152 16.35 -2.21 20.54
CA SER A 152 15.55 -3.07 21.42
C SER A 152 14.93 -4.28 20.73
N ALA A 153 14.83 -4.29 19.39
CA ALA A 153 14.26 -5.41 18.64
C ALA A 153 15.27 -6.55 18.47
N ASP A 154 16.55 -6.25 18.30
CA ASP A 154 17.62 -7.26 18.13
C ASP A 154 17.97 -8.02 19.43
N LYS A 155 17.66 -7.46 20.60
CA LYS A 155 17.93 -8.13 21.88
C LYS A 155 16.90 -9.20 22.29
N LYS A 156 15.70 -9.23 21.67
CA LYS A 156 14.65 -10.20 22.00
C LYS A 156 14.75 -11.52 21.22
N ILE A 157 15.51 -11.56 20.13
CA ILE A 157 15.63 -12.77 19.28
C ILE A 157 16.78 -13.70 19.75
N ARG A 158 17.70 -13.24 20.60
CA ARG A 158 18.87 -14.03 21.04
C ARG A 158 18.67 -14.82 22.33
N LYS A 159 17.48 -14.95 22.88
CA LYS A 159 17.23 -15.67 24.17
C LYS A 159 16.27 -16.86 24.08
N VAL A 160 16.09 -17.45 22.90
CA VAL A 160 15.43 -18.77 22.80
C VAL A 160 16.29 -19.66 21.93
N LEU A 161 17.39 -20.07 22.50
CA LEU A 161 18.12 -21.26 22.07
C LEU A 161 18.64 -21.94 23.34
N ILE A 162 18.19 -23.18 23.54
CA ILE A 162 18.74 -24.27 24.31
C ILE A 162 18.41 -24.28 25.83
N GLU A 163 17.42 -25.08 26.21
CA GLU A 163 17.62 -26.29 27.01
C GLU A 163 16.64 -27.35 26.54
#